data_a34c512f0ad8f123145d5253646fa692
#
_entry.id   a34c512f0ad8f123145d5253646fa692
#
_cell.length_a   1.000
_cell.length_b   1.000
_cell.length_c   1.000
_cell.angle_alpha   90.00
_cell.angle_beta   90.00
_cell.angle_gamma   90.00
#
_symmetry.space_group_name_H-M   'P 1'
#
loop_
_entity.id
_entity.type
_entity.pdbx_description
1 polymer ?
#
loop_
_entity_poly.entity_id
_entity_poly.type
_entity_poly.pdbx_seq_one_letter_code
_entity_poly.pdbx_strand_id
1 'polypeptide(L)'
;LRTSGAMILFYDDATYRAGMELLAAEQGCSLLCLDEAQLPSVTQRERDAQHALSLAVDGACIAYIMFTSGSTGNPKGVAVTHQNVLHFIAWGQARFDISDQDNFANLSPMYFDNSVFDFYVGLFSGACLSPVPRDLMASPYALAAYVGKMSCTIWFSVPSLLIYLMTMKALTAVALPALRHIVFGGEGYPKVELRKLYKMFAPKATLVNVYGPTECTCICSAHTITDDDFIDMQGLATLGHLNPNFDYRIVDDEDKDATSGELCLIGPNVASGYFNDPERTEASFFTITTPRRYMKRMYRTGDLVREESGRLYFIGRKDNQIKHMGYRIELEEIEHALMKLPHINQAAVVYHRSRAAYGKLIGYVASLQALEEKNVLEELAQFVPEYMIPSRLIILPKLPKNPNGKVDRQALLGLLET
;
A
#
# COMPACT_ATOMS: atom_id res chain seq x y z
N LEU A 1 17.73 3.71 3.79
CA LEU A 1 18.59 4.84 4.10
C LEU A 1 19.50 5.24 2.92
N ARG A 2 20.24 4.30 2.31
CA ARG A 2 21.10 4.62 1.14
C ARG A 2 20.36 5.35 0.05
N THR A 3 19.21 4.83 -0.35
CA THR A 3 18.41 5.36 -1.46
C THR A 3 17.75 6.68 -1.11
N SER A 4 17.36 6.87 0.17
CA SER A 4 16.69 8.09 0.61
C SER A 4 17.64 9.27 0.80
N GLY A 5 18.92 9.02 1.05
CA GLY A 5 19.88 10.07 1.45
C GLY A 5 19.52 10.73 2.79
N ALA A 6 18.76 10.03 3.64
CA ALA A 6 18.37 10.54 4.95
C ALA A 6 19.59 10.85 5.82
N MET A 7 19.63 12.04 6.41
CA MET A 7 20.72 12.47 7.28
C MET A 7 20.43 12.23 8.76
N ILE A 8 19.16 12.06 9.12
CA ILE A 8 18.72 11.84 10.50
C ILE A 8 17.79 10.63 10.51
N LEU A 9 18.01 9.75 11.46
CA LEU A 9 17.16 8.61 11.75
C LEU A 9 16.59 8.76 13.16
N PHE A 10 15.24 8.83 13.22
CA PHE A 10 14.52 8.88 14.49
C PHE A 10 14.22 7.48 14.99
N TYR A 11 14.30 7.28 16.30
CA TYR A 11 13.88 6.06 16.97
C TYR A 11 13.26 6.36 18.34
N ASP A 12 12.38 5.53 18.80
CA ASP A 12 11.62 5.69 20.05
C ASP A 12 11.77 4.50 21.03
N ASP A 13 12.35 3.39 20.57
CA ASP A 13 12.51 2.17 21.37
C ASP A 13 13.99 1.83 21.60
N ALA A 14 14.41 1.87 22.86
CA ALA A 14 15.79 1.51 23.27
C ALA A 14 16.19 0.07 22.90
N THR A 15 15.22 -0.84 22.68
CA THR A 15 15.46 -2.23 22.27
C THR A 15 16.16 -2.33 20.92
N TYR A 16 15.86 -1.41 20.01
CA TYR A 16 16.45 -1.40 18.66
C TYR A 16 17.70 -0.52 18.55
N ARG A 17 18.10 0.15 19.64
CA ARG A 17 19.17 1.16 19.64
C ARG A 17 20.47 0.66 19.02
N ALA A 18 20.96 -0.49 19.44
CA ALA A 18 22.24 -1.04 18.96
C ALA A 18 22.23 -1.32 17.44
N GLY A 19 21.14 -1.86 16.92
CA GLY A 19 20.98 -2.08 15.48
C GLY A 19 20.86 -0.78 14.70
N MET A 20 20.18 0.23 15.25
CA MET A 20 20.06 1.55 14.65
C MET A 20 21.36 2.33 14.66
N GLU A 21 22.18 2.20 15.73
CA GLU A 21 23.51 2.81 15.81
C GLU A 21 24.45 2.26 14.72
N LEU A 22 24.47 0.94 14.50
CA LEU A 22 25.24 0.31 13.44
C LEU A 22 24.77 0.81 12.05
N LEU A 23 23.47 0.79 11.82
CA LEU A 23 22.89 1.21 10.54
C LEU A 23 23.17 2.70 10.26
N ALA A 24 23.06 3.57 11.25
CA ALA A 24 23.34 4.99 11.14
C ALA A 24 24.83 5.24 10.85
N ALA A 25 25.73 4.54 11.54
CA ALA A 25 27.16 4.64 11.32
C ALA A 25 27.55 4.22 9.89
N GLU A 26 27.00 3.11 9.40
CA GLU A 26 27.25 2.64 8.03
C GLU A 26 26.77 3.60 6.96
N GLN A 27 25.69 4.35 7.22
CA GLN A 27 25.06 5.24 6.25
C GLN A 27 25.43 6.72 6.47
N GLY A 28 26.21 7.05 7.49
CA GLY A 28 26.57 8.44 7.82
C GLY A 28 25.39 9.27 8.32
N CYS A 29 24.35 8.64 8.93
CA CYS A 29 23.18 9.30 9.48
C CYS A 29 23.40 9.66 10.96
N SER A 30 22.77 10.74 11.41
CA SER A 30 22.64 11.04 12.84
C SER A 30 21.43 10.32 13.42
N LEU A 31 21.59 9.73 14.61
CA LEU A 31 20.48 9.15 15.36
C LEU A 31 19.88 10.17 16.32
N LEU A 32 18.54 10.24 16.37
CA LEU A 32 17.82 11.05 17.32
C LEU A 32 16.76 10.22 18.04
N CYS A 33 16.90 10.10 19.37
CA CYS A 33 15.87 9.51 20.21
C CYS A 33 14.71 10.50 20.37
N LEU A 34 13.48 10.01 20.21
CA LEU A 34 12.26 10.82 20.39
C LEU A 34 11.82 10.96 21.85
N ASP A 35 12.64 10.59 22.81
CA ASP A 35 12.40 10.86 24.21
C ASP A 35 12.39 12.38 24.45
N GLU A 36 11.22 12.94 24.82
CA GLU A 36 11.03 14.37 25.06
C GLU A 36 12.02 14.97 26.07
N ALA A 37 12.49 14.16 27.03
CA ALA A 37 13.47 14.59 28.03
C ALA A 37 14.84 14.95 27.44
N GLN A 38 15.12 14.50 26.22
CA GLN A 38 16.39 14.68 25.52
C GLN A 38 16.32 15.79 24.44
N LEU A 39 15.13 16.31 24.14
CA LEU A 39 15.01 17.37 23.14
C LEU A 39 15.59 18.69 23.69
N PRO A 40 16.55 19.32 22.96
CA PRO A 40 17.14 20.58 23.41
C PRO A 40 16.11 21.72 23.31
N SER A 41 16.26 22.69 24.18
CA SER A 41 15.48 23.94 24.09
C SER A 41 15.89 24.71 22.83
N VAL A 42 14.90 25.06 22.01
CA VAL A 42 15.11 25.82 20.77
C VAL A 42 15.19 27.32 21.10
N THR A 43 16.26 28.00 20.70
CA THR A 43 16.42 29.43 20.85
C THR A 43 15.49 30.20 19.93
N GLN A 44 15.24 31.51 20.23
CA GLN A 44 14.44 32.37 19.36
C GLN A 44 15.07 32.46 17.95
N ARG A 45 16.39 32.61 17.87
CA ARG A 45 17.12 32.68 16.59
C ARG A 45 16.90 31.41 15.73
N GLU A 46 16.90 30.23 16.34
CA GLU A 46 16.64 28.96 15.63
C GLU A 46 15.18 28.89 15.18
N ARG A 47 14.22 29.34 15.99
CA ARG A 47 12.80 29.45 15.56
C ARG A 47 12.63 30.38 14.37
N ASP A 48 13.29 31.55 14.39
CA ASP A 48 13.23 32.51 13.30
C ASP A 48 13.85 31.98 12.02
N ALA A 49 14.99 31.26 12.13
CA ALA A 49 15.62 30.58 11.01
C ALA A 49 14.73 29.47 10.44
N GLN A 50 14.12 28.66 11.30
CA GLN A 50 13.16 27.63 10.90
C GLN A 50 11.94 28.22 10.18
N HIS A 51 11.41 29.31 10.71
CA HIS A 51 10.29 30.04 10.09
C HIS A 51 10.66 30.57 8.71
N ALA A 52 11.85 31.15 8.55
CA ALA A 52 12.34 31.61 7.25
C ALA A 52 12.47 30.46 6.24
N LEU A 53 12.94 29.28 6.67
CA LEU A 53 13.00 28.09 5.83
C LEU A 53 11.60 27.61 5.44
N SER A 54 10.64 27.61 6.37
CA SER A 54 9.27 27.17 6.08
C SER A 54 8.56 28.08 5.07
N LEU A 55 8.88 29.38 5.05
CA LEU A 55 8.35 30.32 4.04
C LEU A 55 8.90 30.08 2.63
N ALA A 56 10.02 29.38 2.49
CA ALA A 56 10.60 29.01 1.19
C ALA A 56 9.99 27.73 0.60
N VAL A 57 9.17 27.00 1.38
CA VAL A 57 8.50 25.78 0.90
C VAL A 57 7.29 26.16 0.06
N ASP A 58 7.25 25.65 -1.17
CA ASP A 58 6.12 25.82 -2.07
C ASP A 58 5.43 24.48 -2.38
N GLY A 59 4.38 24.53 -3.19
CA GLY A 59 3.62 23.35 -3.58
C GLY A 59 4.42 22.30 -4.36
N ALA A 60 5.52 22.68 -5.02
CA ALA A 60 6.37 21.78 -5.79
C ALA A 60 7.41 21.07 -4.93
N CYS A 61 7.68 21.57 -3.72
CA CYS A 61 8.57 20.90 -2.78
C CYS A 61 8.02 19.52 -2.38
N ILE A 62 8.92 18.55 -2.18
CA ILE A 62 8.56 17.21 -1.73
C ILE A 62 8.07 17.30 -0.27
N ALA A 63 6.86 16.82 -0.01
CA ALA A 63 6.28 16.72 1.31
C ALA A 63 6.75 15.45 2.03
N TYR A 64 6.77 14.33 1.32
CA TYR A 64 7.29 13.06 1.83
C TYR A 64 7.77 12.15 0.69
N ILE A 65 8.62 11.19 1.06
CA ILE A 65 9.05 10.10 0.19
C ILE A 65 8.62 8.79 0.85
N MET A 66 7.82 8.01 0.14
CA MET A 66 7.35 6.71 0.63
C MET A 66 7.89 5.60 -0.25
N PHE A 67 8.55 4.62 0.39
CA PHE A 67 9.17 3.52 -0.34
C PHE A 67 8.19 2.39 -0.58
N THR A 68 8.20 1.88 -1.80
CA THR A 68 7.46 0.69 -2.21
C THR A 68 8.41 -0.37 -2.75
N SER A 69 7.98 -1.62 -2.79
CA SER A 69 8.73 -2.72 -3.41
C SER A 69 9.07 -2.40 -4.87
N GLY A 70 10.19 -2.91 -5.33
CA GLY A 70 10.66 -2.71 -6.70
C GLY A 70 11.01 -4.02 -7.40
N SER A 71 10.60 -4.18 -8.65
CA SER A 71 10.81 -5.39 -9.47
C SER A 71 12.28 -5.77 -9.66
N THR A 72 13.21 -4.85 -9.44
CA THR A 72 14.67 -5.09 -9.50
C THR A 72 15.25 -5.52 -8.14
N GLY A 73 14.44 -5.77 -7.12
CA GLY A 73 14.86 -6.09 -5.76
C GLY A 73 15.33 -4.89 -4.94
N ASN A 74 15.28 -3.66 -5.48
CA ASN A 74 15.55 -2.44 -4.75
C ASN A 74 14.27 -1.62 -4.60
N PRO A 75 13.89 -1.20 -3.37
CA PRO A 75 12.75 -0.35 -3.15
C PRO A 75 12.84 0.96 -3.93
N LYS A 76 11.70 1.47 -4.38
CA LYS A 76 11.56 2.76 -5.07
C LYS A 76 10.86 3.77 -4.18
N GLY A 77 11.43 4.96 -4.04
CA GLY A 77 10.87 6.04 -3.21
C GLY A 77 9.96 6.94 -4.03
N VAL A 78 8.67 6.94 -3.76
CA VAL A 78 7.71 7.82 -4.42
C VAL A 78 7.80 9.21 -3.82
N ALA A 79 8.12 10.22 -4.64
CA ALA A 79 8.27 11.61 -4.21
C ALA A 79 6.93 12.36 -4.36
N VAL A 80 6.21 12.51 -3.25
CA VAL A 80 4.93 13.20 -3.18
C VAL A 80 5.14 14.65 -2.74
N THR A 81 4.57 15.60 -3.50
CA THR A 81 4.74 17.03 -3.24
C THR A 81 3.68 17.59 -2.30
N HIS A 82 3.93 18.77 -1.73
CA HIS A 82 2.93 19.50 -0.92
C HIS A 82 1.65 19.76 -1.71
N GLN A 83 1.74 20.08 -2.99
CA GLN A 83 0.56 20.27 -3.85
C GLN A 83 -0.27 18.99 -3.97
N ASN A 84 0.37 17.83 -4.15
CA ASN A 84 -0.34 16.55 -4.21
C ASN A 84 -1.12 16.31 -2.90
N VAL A 85 -0.47 16.52 -1.75
CA VAL A 85 -1.07 16.34 -0.43
C VAL A 85 -2.24 17.32 -0.20
N LEU A 86 -2.10 18.59 -0.56
CA LEU A 86 -3.17 19.58 -0.41
C LEU A 86 -4.40 19.25 -1.24
N HIS A 87 -4.23 18.78 -2.48
CA HIS A 87 -5.33 18.27 -3.30
C HIS A 87 -6.01 17.06 -2.68
N PHE A 88 -5.23 16.17 -2.10
CA PHE A 88 -5.74 14.99 -1.42
C PHE A 88 -6.55 15.34 -0.17
N ILE A 89 -6.05 16.27 0.66
CA ILE A 89 -6.75 16.79 1.84
C ILE A 89 -8.10 17.38 1.45
N ALA A 90 -8.10 18.32 0.50
CA ALA A 90 -9.33 19.01 0.06
C ALA A 90 -10.38 18.03 -0.47
N TRP A 91 -9.94 17.03 -1.24
CA TRP A 91 -10.82 15.96 -1.71
C TRP A 91 -11.37 15.11 -0.56
N GLY A 92 -10.50 14.66 0.35
CA GLY A 92 -10.88 13.78 1.47
C GLY A 92 -11.87 14.46 2.43
N GLN A 93 -11.62 15.73 2.76
CA GLN A 93 -12.55 16.54 3.57
C GLN A 93 -13.95 16.59 2.94
N ALA A 94 -14.03 16.92 1.66
CA ALA A 94 -15.31 17.05 0.95
C ALA A 94 -15.99 15.69 0.75
N ARG A 95 -15.22 14.62 0.46
CA ARG A 95 -15.78 13.30 0.15
C ARG A 95 -16.37 12.59 1.35
N PHE A 96 -15.78 12.78 2.52
CA PHE A 96 -16.16 12.07 3.75
C PHE A 96 -16.82 13.01 4.77
N ASP A 97 -17.01 14.27 4.45
CA ASP A 97 -17.58 15.29 5.35
C ASP A 97 -16.87 15.27 6.72
N ILE A 98 -15.53 15.33 6.67
CA ILE A 98 -14.70 15.26 7.87
C ILE A 98 -14.71 16.59 8.62
N SER A 99 -14.87 16.51 9.94
CA SER A 99 -14.91 17.65 10.84
C SER A 99 -14.07 17.39 12.11
N ASP A 100 -14.02 18.39 12.99
CA ASP A 100 -13.40 18.32 14.33
C ASP A 100 -14.11 17.36 15.30
N GLN A 101 -15.30 16.87 14.93
CA GLN A 101 -16.04 15.86 15.69
C GLN A 101 -15.61 14.43 15.35
N ASP A 102 -14.74 14.26 14.35
CA ASP A 102 -14.31 12.94 13.92
C ASP A 102 -13.08 12.46 14.68
N ASN A 103 -12.99 11.14 14.79
CA ASN A 103 -11.84 10.46 15.36
C ASN A 103 -11.43 9.30 14.46
N PHE A 104 -10.22 9.38 13.92
CA PHE A 104 -9.66 8.36 13.04
C PHE A 104 -9.00 7.25 13.84
N ALA A 105 -9.35 6.00 13.55
CA ALA A 105 -8.59 4.84 14.01
C ALA A 105 -7.35 4.70 13.11
N ASN A 106 -6.19 5.16 13.58
CA ASN A 106 -4.96 5.03 12.80
C ASN A 106 -4.39 3.61 12.95
N LEU A 107 -4.80 2.75 12.02
CA LEU A 107 -4.47 1.33 11.96
C LEU A 107 -3.22 1.05 11.13
N SER A 108 -2.99 1.88 10.12
CA SER A 108 -1.88 1.70 9.20
C SER A 108 -0.59 2.32 9.72
N PRO A 109 0.53 1.59 9.73
CA PRO A 109 1.83 2.18 10.04
C PRO A 109 2.16 3.37 9.12
N MET A 110 2.93 4.34 9.64
CA MET A 110 3.28 5.57 8.92
C MET A 110 4.10 5.35 7.65
N TYR A 111 4.68 4.17 7.46
CA TYR A 111 5.40 3.80 6.23
C TYR A 111 4.50 3.22 5.12
N PHE A 112 3.18 3.13 5.36
CA PHE A 112 2.17 2.84 4.33
C PHE A 112 1.34 4.06 4.01
N ASP A 113 1.00 4.24 2.74
CA ASP A 113 0.25 5.39 2.24
C ASP A 113 -1.21 5.44 2.74
N ASN A 114 -1.78 4.34 3.21
CA ASN A 114 -3.07 4.37 3.90
C ASN A 114 -3.04 5.32 5.11
N SER A 115 -1.89 5.43 5.80
CA SER A 115 -1.72 6.38 6.92
C SER A 115 -1.82 7.84 6.49
N VAL A 116 -1.58 8.14 5.22
CA VAL A 116 -1.68 9.49 4.66
C VAL A 116 -3.11 10.02 4.75
N PHE A 117 -4.12 9.14 4.56
CA PHE A 117 -5.51 9.52 4.75
C PHE A 117 -5.80 9.88 6.20
N ASP A 118 -5.44 9.01 7.14
CA ASP A 118 -5.70 9.24 8.56
C ASP A 118 -4.97 10.49 9.06
N PHE A 119 -3.69 10.63 8.72
CA PHE A 119 -2.84 11.69 9.21
C PHE A 119 -3.19 13.04 8.57
N TYR A 120 -3.15 13.13 7.23
CA TYR A 120 -3.32 14.42 6.57
C TYR A 120 -4.79 14.84 6.49
N VAL A 121 -5.69 13.96 6.03
CA VAL A 121 -7.11 14.34 5.95
C VAL A 121 -7.69 14.53 7.35
N GLY A 122 -7.39 13.65 8.30
CA GLY A 122 -7.88 13.76 9.66
C GLY A 122 -7.39 15.02 10.35
N LEU A 123 -6.08 15.20 10.52
CA LEU A 123 -5.53 16.33 11.30
C LEU A 123 -5.76 17.68 10.65
N PHE A 124 -5.70 17.78 9.32
CA PHE A 124 -5.97 19.05 8.62
C PHE A 124 -7.46 19.41 8.56
N SER A 125 -8.34 18.50 8.95
CA SER A 125 -9.77 18.79 9.19
C SER A 125 -10.08 19.15 10.64
N GLY A 126 -9.06 19.17 11.51
CA GLY A 126 -9.25 19.39 12.95
C GLY A 126 -9.74 18.15 13.70
N ALA A 127 -9.83 16.99 13.04
CA ALA A 127 -10.25 15.74 13.65
C ALA A 127 -9.19 15.17 14.60
N CYS A 128 -9.61 14.25 15.45
CA CYS A 128 -8.72 13.49 16.32
C CYS A 128 -8.10 12.31 15.57
N LEU A 129 -6.84 11.99 15.90
CA LEU A 129 -6.17 10.77 15.45
C LEU A 129 -5.93 9.88 16.68
N SER A 130 -6.44 8.65 16.64
CA SER A 130 -6.23 7.62 17.66
C SER A 130 -5.26 6.55 17.15
N PRO A 131 -3.93 6.68 17.41
CA PRO A 131 -2.97 5.67 17.03
C PRO A 131 -3.28 4.34 17.71
N VAL A 132 -3.35 3.27 16.95
CA VAL A 132 -3.59 1.92 17.48
C VAL A 132 -2.25 1.28 17.86
N PRO A 133 -2.03 0.90 19.13
CA PRO A 133 -0.84 0.18 19.55
C PRO A 133 -0.61 -1.09 18.74
N ARG A 134 0.63 -1.33 18.34
CA ARG A 134 0.99 -2.43 17.42
C ARG A 134 0.67 -3.82 17.99
N ASP A 135 0.81 -4.00 19.28
CA ASP A 135 0.50 -5.25 20.00
C ASP A 135 -0.99 -5.61 19.92
N LEU A 136 -1.88 -4.62 19.83
CA LEU A 136 -3.32 -4.86 19.67
C LEU A 136 -3.70 -5.43 18.30
N MET A 137 -2.88 -5.22 17.27
CA MET A 137 -3.12 -5.75 15.92
C MET A 137 -3.13 -7.28 15.87
N ALA A 138 -2.43 -7.95 16.80
CA ALA A 138 -2.40 -9.39 16.93
C ALA A 138 -3.68 -9.97 17.64
N SER A 139 -4.48 -9.12 18.31
CA SER A 139 -5.65 -9.56 19.07
C SER A 139 -6.94 -8.92 18.53
N PRO A 140 -7.75 -9.66 17.75
CA PRO A 140 -8.97 -9.14 17.12
C PRO A 140 -9.93 -8.45 18.08
N TYR A 141 -10.17 -9.05 19.24
CA TYR A 141 -11.09 -8.52 20.25
C TYR A 141 -10.53 -7.29 20.96
N ALA A 142 -9.23 -7.28 21.26
CA ALA A 142 -8.57 -6.14 21.89
C ALA A 142 -8.56 -4.93 20.94
N LEU A 143 -8.30 -5.16 19.65
CA LEU A 143 -8.36 -4.13 18.62
C LEU A 143 -9.76 -3.51 18.51
N ALA A 144 -10.80 -4.33 18.38
CA ALA A 144 -12.17 -3.84 18.30
C ALA A 144 -12.59 -3.08 19.57
N ALA A 145 -12.23 -3.60 20.75
CA ALA A 145 -12.50 -2.96 22.02
C ALA A 145 -11.78 -1.60 22.15
N TYR A 146 -10.54 -1.51 21.69
CA TYR A 146 -9.78 -0.25 21.69
C TYR A 146 -10.45 0.81 20.79
N VAL A 147 -10.78 0.47 19.55
CA VAL A 147 -11.44 1.37 18.59
C VAL A 147 -12.80 1.83 19.15
N GLY A 148 -13.57 0.93 19.75
CA GLY A 148 -14.82 1.26 20.41
C GLY A 148 -14.63 2.18 21.62
N LYS A 149 -13.65 1.91 22.49
CA LYS A 149 -13.30 2.75 23.65
C LYS A 149 -12.89 4.16 23.25
N MET A 150 -12.12 4.29 22.18
CA MET A 150 -11.70 5.58 21.63
C MET A 150 -12.81 6.30 20.89
N SER A 151 -13.99 5.68 20.73
CA SER A 151 -15.14 6.24 19.99
C SER A 151 -14.75 6.69 18.57
N CYS A 152 -13.93 5.90 17.88
CA CYS A 152 -13.51 6.25 16.52
C CYS A 152 -14.71 6.28 15.57
N THR A 153 -14.75 7.31 14.73
CA THR A 153 -15.82 7.53 13.74
C THR A 153 -15.42 7.09 12.35
N ILE A 154 -14.12 7.09 12.06
CA ILE A 154 -13.53 6.75 10.76
C ILE A 154 -12.58 5.55 10.94
N TRP A 155 -12.81 4.52 10.15
CA TRP A 155 -11.95 3.34 10.02
C TRP A 155 -11.40 3.28 8.62
N PHE A 156 -10.06 3.18 8.46
CA PHE A 156 -9.45 2.84 7.18
C PHE A 156 -8.47 1.69 7.33
N SER A 157 -8.69 0.62 6.59
CA SER A 157 -7.78 -0.53 6.56
C SER A 157 -7.88 -1.31 5.24
N VAL A 158 -6.99 -2.29 5.10
CA VAL A 158 -7.09 -3.26 4.00
C VAL A 158 -8.26 -4.22 4.22
N PRO A 159 -8.89 -4.73 3.14
CA PRO A 159 -9.94 -5.73 3.21
C PRO A 159 -9.60 -6.96 4.06
N SER A 160 -8.36 -7.44 3.95
CA SER A 160 -7.89 -8.62 4.69
C SER A 160 -8.07 -8.47 6.22
N LEU A 161 -7.78 -7.30 6.80
CA LEU A 161 -7.99 -7.06 8.23
C LEU A 161 -9.48 -7.15 8.59
N LEU A 162 -10.36 -6.53 7.80
CA LEU A 162 -11.81 -6.57 8.04
C LEU A 162 -12.35 -8.01 7.95
N ILE A 163 -11.93 -8.77 6.94
CA ILE A 163 -12.33 -10.19 6.79
C ILE A 163 -11.84 -11.00 7.98
N TYR A 164 -10.60 -10.79 8.44
CA TYR A 164 -10.05 -11.46 9.61
C TYR A 164 -10.89 -11.18 10.88
N LEU A 165 -11.17 -9.91 11.16
CA LEU A 165 -11.97 -9.50 12.32
C LEU A 165 -13.40 -10.04 12.25
N MET A 166 -14.01 -10.08 11.05
CA MET A 166 -15.33 -10.67 10.83
C MET A 166 -15.32 -12.18 11.05
N THR A 167 -14.31 -12.88 10.57
CA THR A 167 -14.14 -14.34 10.73
C THR A 167 -13.98 -14.69 12.21
N MET A 168 -13.22 -13.90 12.94
CA MET A 168 -13.03 -14.05 14.39
C MET A 168 -14.23 -13.55 15.20
N LYS A 169 -15.28 -13.00 14.55
CA LYS A 169 -16.47 -12.41 15.19
C LYS A 169 -16.16 -11.28 16.19
N ALA A 170 -15.02 -10.64 16.04
CA ALA A 170 -14.59 -9.52 16.87
C ALA A 170 -15.22 -8.19 16.43
N LEU A 171 -15.52 -8.04 15.14
CA LEU A 171 -16.09 -6.83 14.57
C LEU A 171 -17.62 -6.91 14.58
N THR A 172 -18.26 -6.01 15.34
CA THR A 172 -19.72 -5.90 15.41
C THR A 172 -20.16 -4.44 15.47
N ALA A 173 -21.34 -4.13 14.92
CA ALA A 173 -21.90 -2.77 14.99
C ALA A 173 -22.22 -2.31 16.43
N VAL A 174 -22.38 -3.24 17.36
CA VAL A 174 -22.59 -2.94 18.80
C VAL A 174 -21.28 -2.55 19.48
N ALA A 175 -20.17 -3.22 19.11
CA ALA A 175 -18.85 -2.91 19.65
C ALA A 175 -18.30 -1.55 19.14
N LEU A 176 -18.75 -1.11 17.98
CA LEU A 176 -18.28 0.10 17.30
C LEU A 176 -19.43 1.06 16.98
N PRO A 177 -20.13 1.59 18.01
CA PRO A 177 -21.35 2.37 17.79
C PRO A 177 -21.11 3.75 17.17
N ALA A 178 -19.92 4.31 17.30
CA ALA A 178 -19.55 5.63 16.80
C ALA A 178 -19.12 5.64 15.33
N LEU A 179 -18.81 4.48 14.73
CA LEU A 179 -18.38 4.42 13.33
C LEU A 179 -19.44 4.97 12.38
N ARG A 180 -19.04 5.94 11.58
CA ARG A 180 -19.83 6.50 10.47
C ARG A 180 -19.26 6.19 9.08
N HIS A 181 -17.96 5.92 8.98
CA HIS A 181 -17.32 5.44 7.75
C HIS A 181 -16.41 4.25 8.01
N ILE A 182 -16.56 3.21 7.20
CA ILE A 182 -15.65 2.09 7.09
C ILE A 182 -15.06 2.15 5.68
N VAL A 183 -13.84 2.66 5.59
CA VAL A 183 -13.08 2.81 4.36
C VAL A 183 -12.15 1.61 4.23
N PHE A 184 -12.07 1.02 3.06
CA PHE A 184 -11.16 -0.10 2.80
C PHE A 184 -10.62 -0.04 1.38
N GLY A 185 -9.35 -0.40 1.23
CA GLY A 185 -8.65 -0.38 -0.05
C GLY A 185 -7.28 -1.04 0.03
N GLY A 186 -6.54 -0.95 -1.05
CA GLY A 186 -5.22 -1.57 -1.13
C GLY A 186 -5.26 -3.03 -1.58
N GLU A 187 -6.39 -3.71 -1.48
CA GLU A 187 -6.61 -5.08 -1.94
C GLU A 187 -8.00 -5.22 -2.56
N GLY A 188 -8.20 -6.26 -3.38
CA GLY A 188 -9.53 -6.58 -3.86
C GLY A 188 -10.40 -7.17 -2.75
N TYR A 189 -11.61 -6.65 -2.55
CA TYR A 189 -12.57 -7.20 -1.60
C TYR A 189 -13.54 -8.15 -2.30
N PRO A 190 -13.54 -9.48 -1.99
CA PRO A 190 -14.51 -10.40 -2.54
C PRO A 190 -15.93 -10.03 -2.12
N LYS A 191 -16.86 -9.94 -3.08
CA LYS A 191 -18.24 -9.51 -2.83
C LYS A 191 -18.97 -10.36 -1.79
N VAL A 192 -18.67 -11.66 -1.74
CA VAL A 192 -19.24 -12.58 -0.75
C VAL A 192 -18.89 -12.17 0.67
N GLU A 193 -17.63 -11.80 0.93
CA GLU A 193 -17.18 -11.35 2.24
C GLU A 193 -17.65 -9.91 2.53
N LEU A 194 -17.59 -9.04 1.54
CA LEU A 194 -18.05 -7.65 1.67
C LEU A 194 -19.53 -7.58 2.03
N ARG A 195 -20.39 -8.45 1.46
CA ARG A 195 -21.81 -8.50 1.79
C ARG A 195 -22.08 -8.81 3.27
N LYS A 196 -21.21 -9.60 3.91
CA LYS A 196 -21.33 -9.88 5.36
C LYS A 196 -21.09 -8.60 6.18
N LEU A 197 -20.03 -7.86 5.85
CA LEU A 197 -19.72 -6.57 6.47
C LEU A 197 -20.83 -5.55 6.20
N TYR A 198 -21.29 -5.45 4.96
CA TYR A 198 -22.35 -4.54 4.56
C TYR A 198 -23.64 -4.77 5.35
N LYS A 199 -24.12 -6.00 5.44
CA LYS A 199 -25.32 -6.34 6.24
C LYS A 199 -25.21 -5.96 7.71
N MET A 200 -24.00 -5.98 8.27
CA MET A 200 -23.77 -5.65 9.66
C MET A 200 -23.74 -4.14 9.91
N PHE A 201 -23.12 -3.37 9.02
CA PHE A 201 -22.80 -1.96 9.29
C PHE A 201 -23.61 -0.95 8.46
N ALA A 202 -24.09 -1.29 7.27
CA ALA A 202 -24.79 -0.35 6.37
C ALA A 202 -25.95 0.45 7.01
N PRO A 203 -26.69 -0.08 7.98
CA PRO A 203 -27.69 0.73 8.69
C PRO A 203 -27.11 1.87 9.55
N LYS A 204 -25.82 1.83 9.87
CA LYS A 204 -25.16 2.77 10.83
C LYS A 204 -23.96 3.48 10.24
N ALA A 205 -23.24 2.85 9.33
CA ALA A 205 -22.01 3.37 8.76
C ALA A 205 -21.99 3.19 7.25
N THR A 206 -21.43 4.17 6.55
CA THR A 206 -21.16 4.10 5.11
C THR A 206 -19.93 3.26 4.85
N LEU A 207 -20.03 2.26 3.99
CA LEU A 207 -18.92 1.45 3.53
C LEU A 207 -18.37 2.02 2.22
N VAL A 208 -17.07 2.25 2.14
CA VAL A 208 -16.44 2.87 0.97
C VAL A 208 -15.23 2.05 0.53
N ASN A 209 -15.31 1.50 -0.70
CA ASN A 209 -14.16 0.88 -1.34
C ASN A 209 -13.33 1.97 -2.01
N VAL A 210 -12.03 2.02 -1.70
CA VAL A 210 -11.10 2.99 -2.27
C VAL A 210 -9.98 2.30 -3.04
N TYR A 211 -9.49 2.99 -4.08
CA TYR A 211 -8.37 2.52 -4.89
C TYR A 211 -7.43 3.68 -5.18
N GLY A 212 -6.15 3.37 -5.19
CA GLY A 212 -5.08 4.25 -5.66
C GLY A 212 -3.73 3.61 -5.45
N PRO A 213 -2.75 3.90 -6.33
CA PRO A 213 -1.35 3.60 -6.08
C PRO A 213 -0.69 4.72 -5.28
N THR A 214 0.40 4.41 -4.57
CA THR A 214 1.22 5.38 -3.82
C THR A 214 1.71 6.52 -4.72
N GLU A 215 1.98 6.21 -5.99
CA GLU A 215 2.41 7.15 -7.02
C GLU A 215 1.34 8.20 -7.40
N CYS A 216 0.12 8.03 -6.91
CA CYS A 216 -0.98 8.99 -7.11
C CYS A 216 -1.60 9.45 -5.78
N THR A 217 -0.81 9.50 -4.73
CA THR A 217 -1.19 10.02 -3.40
C THR A 217 -2.37 9.27 -2.80
N CYS A 218 -2.21 7.96 -2.57
CA CYS A 218 -3.07 7.06 -1.82
C CYS A 218 -4.41 6.70 -2.48
N ILE A 219 -5.35 7.64 -2.67
CA ILE A 219 -6.73 7.32 -3.10
C ILE A 219 -7.11 8.11 -4.34
N CYS A 220 -7.39 7.40 -5.43
CA CYS A 220 -7.81 7.96 -6.72
C CYS A 220 -9.29 7.72 -7.04
N SER A 221 -9.93 6.72 -6.40
CA SER A 221 -11.36 6.49 -6.47
C SER A 221 -11.94 6.12 -5.11
N ALA A 222 -13.21 6.42 -4.90
CA ALA A 222 -13.94 6.12 -3.66
C ALA A 222 -15.40 5.77 -3.99
N HIS A 223 -15.69 4.47 -4.04
CA HIS A 223 -17.01 3.93 -4.32
C HIS A 223 -17.77 3.61 -3.04
N THR A 224 -18.92 4.24 -2.85
CA THR A 224 -19.84 3.89 -1.75
C THR A 224 -20.59 2.61 -2.10
N ILE A 225 -20.46 1.61 -1.22
CA ILE A 225 -21.12 0.31 -1.39
C ILE A 225 -22.62 0.44 -1.15
N THR A 226 -23.40 -0.12 -2.06
CA THR A 226 -24.86 -0.14 -2.03
C THR A 226 -25.39 -1.56 -2.28
N ASP A 227 -26.69 -1.77 -2.16
CA ASP A 227 -27.32 -3.06 -2.48
C ASP A 227 -27.10 -3.49 -3.93
N ASP A 228 -26.96 -2.54 -4.86
CA ASP A 228 -26.72 -2.81 -6.27
C ASP A 228 -25.39 -3.52 -6.54
N ASP A 229 -24.39 -3.32 -5.68
CA ASP A 229 -23.09 -3.99 -5.80
C ASP A 229 -23.19 -5.52 -5.57
N PHE A 230 -24.30 -5.98 -5.02
CA PHE A 230 -24.55 -7.38 -4.70
C PHE A 230 -25.60 -8.07 -5.59
N ILE A 231 -26.05 -7.41 -6.66
CA ILE A 231 -26.92 -8.05 -7.69
C ILE A 231 -26.16 -9.21 -8.33
N ASP A 232 -24.88 -8.98 -8.69
CA ASP A 232 -23.95 -10.03 -9.04
C ASP A 232 -22.97 -10.25 -7.88
N MET A 233 -22.93 -11.47 -7.37
CA MET A 233 -22.09 -11.86 -6.25
C MET A 233 -20.70 -12.36 -6.65
N GLN A 234 -20.39 -12.40 -7.96
CA GLN A 234 -19.11 -12.86 -8.43
C GLN A 234 -18.03 -11.78 -8.37
N GLY A 235 -16.80 -12.21 -8.16
CA GLY A 235 -15.61 -11.35 -8.25
C GLY A 235 -15.42 -10.38 -7.08
N LEU A 236 -14.78 -9.27 -7.39
CA LEU A 236 -14.36 -8.24 -6.44
C LEU A 236 -15.32 -7.04 -6.47
N ALA A 237 -15.30 -6.25 -5.39
CA ALA A 237 -15.94 -4.94 -5.39
C ALA A 237 -15.39 -4.05 -6.52
N THR A 238 -16.26 -3.23 -7.11
CA THR A 238 -15.86 -2.27 -8.15
C THR A 238 -14.92 -1.21 -7.58
N LEU A 239 -14.00 -0.68 -8.39
CA LEU A 239 -13.23 0.52 -8.05
C LEU A 239 -14.10 1.79 -8.12
N GLY A 240 -15.27 1.72 -8.79
CA GLY A 240 -16.17 2.84 -8.97
C GLY A 240 -15.68 3.84 -10.01
N HIS A 241 -16.02 5.11 -9.77
CA HIS A 241 -15.55 6.24 -10.58
C HIS A 241 -14.31 6.86 -9.94
N LEU A 242 -13.44 7.43 -10.77
CA LEU A 242 -12.33 8.22 -10.24
C LEU A 242 -12.82 9.48 -9.53
N ASN A 243 -12.03 9.96 -8.61
CA ASN A 243 -12.28 11.21 -7.90
C ASN A 243 -12.30 12.39 -8.87
N PRO A 244 -13.07 13.46 -8.60
CA PRO A 244 -13.26 14.58 -9.52
C PRO A 244 -11.98 15.31 -9.98
N ASN A 245 -10.89 15.17 -9.23
CA ASN A 245 -9.60 15.76 -9.53
C ASN A 245 -8.68 14.83 -10.36
N PHE A 246 -9.18 13.68 -10.79
CA PHE A 246 -8.48 12.74 -11.68
C PHE A 246 -9.16 12.65 -13.04
N ASP A 247 -8.32 12.52 -14.04
CA ASP A 247 -8.64 12.04 -15.38
C ASP A 247 -7.91 10.72 -15.62
N TYR A 248 -8.26 9.96 -16.65
CA TYR A 248 -7.61 8.69 -16.94
C TYR A 248 -7.64 8.32 -18.41
N ARG A 249 -6.80 7.39 -18.75
CA ARG A 249 -6.88 6.62 -20.00
C ARG A 249 -6.81 5.13 -19.63
N ILE A 250 -7.49 4.31 -20.39
CA ILE A 250 -7.27 2.87 -20.43
C ILE A 250 -6.63 2.58 -21.76
N VAL A 251 -5.43 1.97 -21.75
CA VAL A 251 -4.67 1.71 -22.96
C VAL A 251 -4.47 0.20 -23.18
N ASP A 252 -4.60 -0.22 -24.42
CA ASP A 252 -4.27 -1.58 -24.84
C ASP A 252 -2.76 -1.81 -24.96
N ASP A 253 -2.35 -2.97 -25.45
CA ASP A 253 -0.94 -3.32 -25.65
C ASP A 253 -0.26 -2.52 -26.77
N GLU A 254 -1.03 -1.82 -27.61
CA GLU A 254 -0.55 -0.91 -28.65
C GLU A 254 -0.58 0.58 -28.22
N ASP A 255 -0.79 0.85 -26.92
CA ASP A 255 -0.94 2.20 -26.32
C ASP A 255 -2.13 3.02 -26.89
N LYS A 256 -3.15 2.36 -27.43
CA LYS A 256 -4.38 2.98 -27.92
C LYS A 256 -5.46 2.99 -26.83
N ASP A 257 -6.32 4.01 -26.86
CA ASP A 257 -7.47 4.08 -25.96
C ASP A 257 -8.42 2.90 -26.16
N ALA A 258 -8.78 2.26 -25.08
CA ALA A 258 -9.61 1.06 -25.02
C ALA A 258 -10.56 1.09 -23.83
N THR A 259 -11.56 0.20 -23.80
CA THR A 259 -12.45 -0.01 -22.63
C THR A 259 -11.92 -1.07 -21.67
N SER A 260 -10.85 -1.77 -22.05
CA SER A 260 -10.15 -2.75 -21.21
C SER A 260 -8.67 -2.71 -21.52
N GLY A 261 -7.83 -2.61 -20.51
CA GLY A 261 -6.39 -2.49 -20.65
C GLY A 261 -5.73 -1.89 -19.41
N GLU A 262 -4.53 -1.34 -19.58
CA GLU A 262 -3.78 -0.70 -18.51
C GLU A 262 -4.38 0.66 -18.13
N LEU A 263 -4.67 0.86 -16.86
CA LEU A 263 -5.13 2.14 -16.34
C LEU A 263 -3.97 3.13 -16.22
N CYS A 264 -4.11 4.28 -16.85
CA CYS A 264 -3.20 5.41 -16.75
C CYS A 264 -3.92 6.56 -16.03
N LEU A 265 -3.42 6.97 -14.86
CA LEU A 265 -4.00 8.02 -14.03
C LEU A 265 -3.39 9.39 -14.36
N ILE A 266 -4.22 10.41 -14.46
CA ILE A 266 -3.84 11.77 -14.83
C ILE A 266 -4.42 12.73 -13.79
N GLY A 267 -3.59 13.64 -13.25
CA GLY A 267 -4.13 14.65 -12.35
C GLY A 267 -3.11 15.27 -11.40
N PRO A 268 -3.56 16.22 -10.56
CA PRO A 268 -2.70 16.97 -9.65
C PRO A 268 -2.18 16.13 -8.48
N ASN A 269 -2.74 14.94 -8.25
CA ASN A 269 -2.29 14.00 -7.23
C ASN A 269 -1.22 13.02 -7.73
N VAL A 270 -0.89 13.05 -9.04
CA VAL A 270 0.22 12.26 -9.58
C VAL A 270 1.53 12.83 -9.06
N ALA A 271 2.32 11.99 -8.39
CA ALA A 271 3.58 12.35 -7.75
C ALA A 271 4.62 12.91 -8.73
N SER A 272 5.69 13.51 -8.21
CA SER A 272 6.75 14.08 -9.04
C SER A 272 7.63 13.04 -9.72
N GLY A 273 7.55 11.78 -9.31
CA GLY A 273 8.32 10.65 -9.82
C GLY A 273 8.92 9.82 -8.71
N TYR A 274 9.91 9.01 -9.05
CA TYR A 274 10.70 8.25 -8.08
C TYR A 274 11.94 9.05 -7.66
N PHE A 275 12.14 9.16 -6.36
CA PHE A 275 13.23 9.93 -5.77
C PHE A 275 14.59 9.34 -6.12
N ASN A 276 15.49 10.17 -6.65
CA ASN A 276 16.82 9.77 -7.13
C ASN A 276 16.83 8.62 -8.15
N ASP A 277 15.72 8.45 -8.91
CA ASP A 277 15.59 7.39 -9.92
C ASP A 277 14.94 7.95 -11.21
N PRO A 278 15.68 8.69 -12.02
CA PRO A 278 15.17 9.30 -13.24
C PRO A 278 14.75 8.25 -14.28
N GLU A 279 15.46 7.13 -14.37
CA GLU A 279 15.19 6.08 -15.36
C GLU A 279 13.80 5.46 -15.14
N ARG A 280 13.48 5.04 -13.89
CA ARG A 280 12.14 4.52 -13.58
C ARG A 280 11.08 5.62 -13.66
N THR A 281 11.45 6.87 -13.34
CA THR A 281 10.52 7.99 -13.48
C THR A 281 10.10 8.17 -14.93
N GLU A 282 11.04 8.23 -15.87
CA GLU A 282 10.75 8.37 -17.29
C GLU A 282 9.97 7.18 -17.86
N ALA A 283 10.19 5.98 -17.33
CA ALA A 283 9.47 4.77 -17.76
C ALA A 283 8.00 4.74 -17.29
N SER A 284 7.66 5.43 -16.20
CA SER A 284 6.33 5.30 -15.55
C SER A 284 5.51 6.58 -15.53
N PHE A 285 6.16 7.76 -15.56
CA PHE A 285 5.52 9.05 -15.48
C PHE A 285 5.68 9.83 -16.77
N PHE A 286 4.57 10.31 -17.31
CA PHE A 286 4.52 11.00 -18.59
C PHE A 286 3.95 12.41 -18.43
N THR A 287 4.39 13.33 -19.27
CA THR A 287 3.82 14.67 -19.33
C THR A 287 2.91 14.76 -20.55
N ILE A 288 1.64 15.09 -20.31
CA ILE A 288 0.66 15.35 -21.37
C ILE A 288 0.56 16.85 -21.57
N THR A 289 0.80 17.30 -22.79
CA THR A 289 0.82 18.73 -23.18
C THR A 289 -0.41 19.16 -24.00
N THR A 290 -1.45 18.35 -24.01
CA THR A 290 -2.70 18.65 -24.73
C THR A 290 -3.84 18.91 -23.73
N PRO A 291 -4.54 20.04 -23.82
CA PRO A 291 -4.30 21.19 -24.72
C PRO A 291 -3.01 21.95 -24.38
N ARG A 292 -2.40 22.61 -25.35
CA ARG A 292 -1.05 23.22 -25.31
C ARG A 292 -0.76 24.17 -24.11
N ARG A 293 -1.76 24.55 -23.34
CA ARG A 293 -1.61 25.48 -22.19
C ARG A 293 -1.56 24.79 -20.83
N TYR A 294 -1.70 23.47 -20.79
CA TYR A 294 -1.67 22.69 -19.56
C TYR A 294 -0.69 21.53 -19.69
N MET A 295 0.20 21.44 -18.72
CA MET A 295 0.97 20.23 -18.50
C MET A 295 0.23 19.38 -17.45
N LYS A 296 -0.19 18.18 -17.85
CA LYS A 296 -0.77 17.19 -16.94
C LYS A 296 0.24 16.09 -16.73
N ARG A 297 0.38 15.59 -15.52
CA ARG A 297 1.13 14.39 -15.24
C ARG A 297 0.24 13.17 -15.39
N MET A 298 0.79 12.13 -15.99
CA MET A 298 0.17 10.82 -16.12
C MET A 298 1.10 9.76 -15.52
N TYR A 299 0.51 8.82 -14.82
CA TYR A 299 1.20 7.65 -14.29
C TYR A 299 0.59 6.37 -14.85
N ARG A 300 1.43 5.47 -15.36
CA ARG A 300 1.06 4.13 -15.80
C ARG A 300 1.05 3.20 -14.60
N THR A 301 -0.12 2.71 -14.23
CA THR A 301 -0.30 1.97 -12.96
C THR A 301 0.18 0.53 -13.02
N GLY A 302 0.23 -0.07 -14.21
CA GLY A 302 0.38 -1.51 -14.41
C GLY A 302 -0.86 -2.31 -14.01
N ASP A 303 -1.92 -1.68 -13.49
CA ASP A 303 -3.19 -2.32 -13.17
C ASP A 303 -4.03 -2.45 -14.44
N LEU A 304 -4.53 -3.65 -14.71
CA LEU A 304 -5.45 -3.93 -15.80
C LEU A 304 -6.88 -3.75 -15.29
N VAL A 305 -7.66 -2.94 -16.00
CA VAL A 305 -9.04 -2.65 -15.69
C VAL A 305 -9.94 -2.84 -16.91
N ARG A 306 -11.23 -2.97 -16.67
CA ARG A 306 -12.28 -2.77 -17.68
C ARG A 306 -13.24 -1.70 -17.19
N GLU A 307 -13.78 -0.95 -18.13
CA GLU A 307 -14.79 0.07 -17.87
C GLU A 307 -16.16 -0.41 -18.33
N GLU A 308 -17.15 -0.29 -17.47
CA GLU A 308 -18.54 -0.56 -17.76
C GLU A 308 -19.41 0.56 -17.18
N SER A 309 -20.13 1.27 -18.04
CA SER A 309 -21.02 2.38 -17.64
C SER A 309 -20.30 3.43 -16.77
N GLY A 310 -19.04 3.75 -17.10
CA GLY A 310 -18.18 4.70 -16.41
C GLY A 310 -17.58 4.19 -15.09
N ARG A 311 -17.88 2.96 -14.68
CA ARG A 311 -17.27 2.33 -13.50
C ARG A 311 -16.09 1.46 -13.90
N LEU A 312 -15.03 1.52 -13.11
CA LEU A 312 -13.82 0.75 -13.30
C LEU A 312 -13.87 -0.55 -12.49
N TYR A 313 -13.48 -1.64 -13.13
CA TYR A 313 -13.38 -2.97 -12.52
C TYR A 313 -11.97 -3.50 -12.69
N PHE A 314 -11.34 -3.87 -11.59
CA PHE A 314 -10.01 -4.46 -11.60
C PHE A 314 -10.05 -5.88 -12.19
N ILE A 315 -9.18 -6.15 -13.16
CA ILE A 315 -9.04 -7.45 -13.82
C ILE A 315 -7.80 -8.18 -13.32
N GLY A 316 -6.67 -7.46 -13.19
CA GLY A 316 -5.38 -8.05 -12.85
C GLY A 316 -4.24 -7.06 -12.92
N ARG A 317 -3.04 -7.59 -13.02
CA ARG A 317 -1.80 -6.81 -13.20
C ARG A 317 -1.10 -7.22 -14.49
N LYS A 318 -0.42 -6.25 -15.10
CA LYS A 318 0.46 -6.49 -16.26
C LYS A 318 1.77 -7.16 -15.86
N ASP A 319 2.17 -6.98 -14.61
CA ASP A 319 3.37 -7.56 -13.96
C ASP A 319 3.00 -8.63 -12.92
N ASN A 320 4.01 -9.12 -12.19
CA ASN A 320 3.81 -10.11 -11.13
C ASN A 320 3.66 -9.49 -9.73
N GLN A 321 3.39 -8.21 -9.65
CA GLN A 321 3.14 -7.54 -8.39
C GLN A 321 1.84 -8.03 -7.78
N ILE A 322 1.86 -8.25 -6.49
CA ILE A 322 0.70 -8.68 -5.71
C ILE A 322 0.44 -7.74 -4.54
N LYS A 323 -0.77 -7.84 -4.01
CA LYS A 323 -1.11 -7.26 -2.71
C LYS A 323 -1.42 -8.41 -1.76
N HIS A 324 -0.66 -8.51 -0.67
CA HIS A 324 -0.75 -9.58 0.31
C HIS A 324 -0.78 -9.00 1.72
N MET A 325 -1.90 -9.17 2.42
CA MET A 325 -2.12 -8.64 3.79
C MET A 325 -1.80 -7.14 3.93
N GLY A 326 -2.15 -6.36 2.91
CA GLY A 326 -1.89 -4.91 2.84
C GLY A 326 -0.53 -4.54 2.25
N TYR A 327 0.38 -5.48 2.11
CA TYR A 327 1.70 -5.23 1.54
C TYR A 327 1.67 -5.32 0.02
N ARG A 328 2.28 -4.32 -0.63
CA ARG A 328 2.59 -4.36 -2.06
C ARG A 328 3.90 -5.11 -2.26
N ILE A 329 3.87 -6.26 -2.91
CA ILE A 329 5.01 -7.16 -3.06
C ILE A 329 5.28 -7.41 -4.54
N GLU A 330 6.50 -7.15 -4.97
CA GLU A 330 7.03 -7.66 -6.23
C GLU A 330 7.54 -9.08 -6.00
N LEU A 331 6.97 -10.07 -6.67
CA LEU A 331 7.42 -11.46 -6.51
C LEU A 331 8.90 -11.62 -6.88
N GLU A 332 9.37 -10.85 -7.84
CA GLU A 332 10.77 -10.81 -8.27
C GLU A 332 11.72 -10.35 -7.16
N GLU A 333 11.29 -9.54 -6.21
CA GLU A 333 12.11 -9.13 -5.06
C GLU A 333 12.46 -10.32 -4.18
N ILE A 334 11.49 -11.19 -3.93
CA ILE A 334 11.69 -12.45 -3.19
C ILE A 334 12.58 -13.40 -3.99
N GLU A 335 12.35 -13.51 -5.31
CA GLU A 335 13.14 -14.35 -6.20
C GLU A 335 14.61 -13.91 -6.24
N HIS A 336 14.86 -12.61 -6.33
CA HIS A 336 16.22 -12.05 -6.26
C HIS A 336 16.89 -12.31 -4.92
N ALA A 337 16.15 -12.26 -3.82
CA ALA A 337 16.68 -12.58 -2.50
C ALA A 337 17.05 -14.07 -2.39
N LEU A 338 16.19 -14.97 -2.88
CA LEU A 338 16.48 -16.42 -2.96
C LEU A 338 17.72 -16.70 -3.81
N MET A 339 17.88 -16.01 -4.94
CA MET A 339 19.03 -16.16 -5.83
C MET A 339 20.37 -15.68 -5.24
N LYS A 340 20.36 -14.92 -4.13
CA LYS A 340 21.59 -14.58 -3.39
C LYS A 340 22.12 -15.76 -2.58
N LEU A 341 21.30 -16.75 -2.29
CA LEU A 341 21.69 -17.93 -1.54
C LEU A 341 22.56 -18.84 -2.42
N PRO A 342 23.76 -19.24 -1.95
CA PRO A 342 24.78 -19.87 -2.81
C PRO A 342 24.40 -21.24 -3.37
N HIS A 343 23.34 -21.85 -2.83
CA HIS A 343 22.88 -23.19 -3.21
C HIS A 343 21.71 -23.18 -4.17
N ILE A 344 21.18 -22.01 -4.54
CA ILE A 344 20.01 -21.85 -5.38
C ILE A 344 20.42 -21.42 -6.79
N ASN A 345 20.07 -22.24 -7.77
CA ASN A 345 20.37 -21.99 -9.19
C ASN A 345 19.22 -21.26 -9.92
N GLN A 346 18.00 -21.47 -9.49
CA GLN A 346 16.79 -20.82 -10.03
C GLN A 346 15.80 -20.63 -8.88
N ALA A 347 15.08 -19.51 -8.91
CA ALA A 347 13.99 -19.24 -7.99
C ALA A 347 12.79 -18.70 -8.75
N ALA A 348 11.61 -19.02 -8.27
CA ALA A 348 10.35 -18.43 -8.69
C ALA A 348 9.39 -18.40 -7.51
N VAL A 349 8.56 -17.36 -7.45
CA VAL A 349 7.51 -17.23 -6.44
C VAL A 349 6.17 -17.09 -7.13
N VAL A 350 5.16 -17.79 -6.63
CA VAL A 350 3.79 -17.66 -7.10
C VAL A 350 2.86 -17.29 -5.96
N TYR A 351 1.80 -16.59 -6.29
CA TYR A 351 0.75 -16.26 -5.33
C TYR A 351 -0.45 -17.15 -5.57
N HIS A 352 -0.63 -18.15 -4.71
CA HIS A 352 -1.72 -19.11 -4.82
C HIS A 352 -2.94 -18.63 -4.04
N ARG A 353 -4.04 -18.37 -4.75
CA ARG A 353 -5.36 -18.08 -4.17
C ARG A 353 -6.20 -19.35 -4.15
N SER A 354 -6.23 -20.04 -3.00
CA SER A 354 -7.19 -21.10 -2.77
C SER A 354 -8.59 -20.52 -2.51
N ARG A 355 -9.59 -21.38 -2.24
CA ARG A 355 -10.93 -20.96 -1.80
C ARG A 355 -10.93 -20.18 -0.46
N ALA A 356 -9.79 -20.06 0.21
CA ALA A 356 -9.60 -19.25 1.41
C ALA A 356 -9.63 -17.75 1.06
N ALA A 357 -9.99 -16.92 2.04
CA ALA A 357 -10.06 -15.46 1.87
C ALA A 357 -8.72 -14.81 1.51
N TYR A 358 -7.61 -15.50 1.76
CA TYR A 358 -6.25 -15.03 1.54
C TYR A 358 -5.47 -15.96 0.64
N GLY A 359 -4.68 -15.40 -0.28
CA GLY A 359 -3.67 -16.14 -1.02
C GLY A 359 -2.44 -16.42 -0.16
N LYS A 360 -1.59 -17.31 -0.63
CA LYS A 360 -0.32 -17.68 -0.01
C LYS A 360 0.81 -17.47 -0.99
N LEU A 361 1.94 -16.97 -0.49
CA LEU A 361 3.21 -16.97 -1.21
C LEU A 361 3.78 -18.39 -1.17
N ILE A 362 4.09 -18.96 -2.33
CA ILE A 362 4.72 -20.25 -2.49
C ILE A 362 6.01 -20.06 -3.29
N GLY A 363 7.14 -20.36 -2.67
CA GLY A 363 8.44 -20.34 -3.33
C GLY A 363 8.75 -21.66 -4.02
N TYR A 364 9.43 -21.57 -5.15
CA TYR A 364 10.01 -22.70 -5.88
C TYR A 364 11.47 -22.41 -6.13
N VAL A 365 12.34 -23.34 -5.78
CA VAL A 365 13.77 -23.23 -6.03
C VAL A 365 14.31 -24.45 -6.72
N ALA A 366 15.30 -24.26 -7.59
CA ALA A 366 16.06 -25.36 -8.16
C ALA A 366 17.46 -25.39 -7.56
N SER A 367 17.87 -26.55 -7.09
CA SER A 367 19.19 -26.82 -6.51
C SER A 367 19.72 -28.17 -6.96
N LEU A 368 21.05 -28.26 -7.11
CA LEU A 368 21.76 -29.52 -7.33
C LEU A 368 22.11 -30.21 -6.01
N GLN A 369 21.95 -29.51 -4.90
CA GLN A 369 22.22 -30.04 -3.56
C GLN A 369 20.91 -30.36 -2.85
N ALA A 370 20.96 -31.29 -1.92
CA ALA A 370 19.84 -31.55 -1.02
C ALA A 370 19.70 -30.34 -0.06
N LEU A 371 18.56 -29.68 -0.13
CA LEU A 371 18.22 -28.55 0.73
C LEU A 371 17.02 -28.92 1.62
N GLU A 372 16.97 -28.35 2.80
CA GLU A 372 15.80 -28.39 3.67
C GLU A 372 15.04 -27.07 3.57
N GLU A 373 13.74 -27.14 3.34
CA GLU A 373 12.84 -25.97 3.23
C GLU A 373 13.06 -24.96 4.36
N LYS A 374 13.10 -25.46 5.60
CA LYS A 374 13.24 -24.63 6.80
C LYS A 374 14.52 -23.78 6.78
N ASN A 375 15.65 -24.39 6.43
CA ASN A 375 16.94 -23.69 6.43
C ASN A 375 16.97 -22.58 5.38
N VAL A 376 16.43 -22.86 4.19
CA VAL A 376 16.35 -21.85 3.10
C VAL A 376 15.45 -20.67 3.51
N LEU A 377 14.31 -20.92 4.17
CA LEU A 377 13.43 -19.86 4.64
C LEU A 377 14.06 -19.02 5.77
N GLU A 378 14.82 -19.64 6.67
CA GLU A 378 15.58 -18.96 7.72
C GLU A 378 16.70 -18.07 7.13
N GLU A 379 17.41 -18.55 6.11
CA GLU A 379 18.39 -17.75 5.37
C GLU A 379 17.74 -16.59 4.60
N LEU A 380 16.61 -16.84 3.95
CA LEU A 380 15.85 -15.83 3.23
C LEU A 380 15.40 -14.69 4.16
N ALA A 381 15.01 -14.99 5.40
CA ALA A 381 14.59 -14.01 6.39
C ALA A 381 15.66 -12.95 6.73
N GLN A 382 16.92 -13.17 6.35
CA GLN A 382 17.98 -12.17 6.50
C GLN A 382 17.97 -11.10 5.38
N PHE A 383 17.24 -11.36 4.28
CA PHE A 383 17.24 -10.51 3.09
C PHE A 383 15.89 -9.84 2.81
N VAL A 384 14.79 -10.40 3.34
CA VAL A 384 13.42 -9.88 3.11
C VAL A 384 12.65 -9.78 4.43
N PRO A 385 11.69 -8.85 4.54
CA PRO A 385 10.78 -8.77 5.69
C PRO A 385 9.92 -10.03 5.84
N GLU A 386 9.44 -10.28 7.04
CA GLU A 386 8.63 -11.46 7.40
C GLU A 386 7.43 -11.67 6.47
N TYR A 387 6.73 -10.60 6.08
CA TYR A 387 5.55 -10.68 5.20
C TYR A 387 5.87 -11.11 3.76
N MET A 388 7.14 -11.10 3.35
CA MET A 388 7.61 -11.61 2.06
C MET A 388 8.10 -13.05 2.10
N ILE A 389 8.18 -13.67 3.28
CA ILE A 389 8.64 -15.05 3.41
C ILE A 389 7.55 -15.99 2.91
N PRO A 390 7.83 -16.86 1.91
CA PRO A 390 6.86 -17.82 1.43
C PRO A 390 6.37 -18.76 2.56
N SER A 391 5.07 -19.02 2.59
CA SER A 391 4.48 -19.96 3.56
C SER A 391 4.90 -21.41 3.31
N ARG A 392 5.44 -21.69 2.12
CA ARG A 392 5.98 -22.98 1.70
C ARG A 392 7.05 -22.77 0.64
N LEU A 393 8.13 -23.58 0.68
CA LEU A 393 9.17 -23.59 -0.34
C LEU A 393 9.27 -25.01 -0.92
N ILE A 394 9.13 -25.12 -2.24
CA ILE A 394 9.20 -26.40 -2.95
C ILE A 394 10.52 -26.46 -3.71
N ILE A 395 11.29 -27.51 -3.44
CA ILE A 395 12.59 -27.73 -4.04
C ILE A 395 12.43 -28.68 -5.20
N LEU A 396 12.84 -28.26 -6.39
CA LEU A 396 12.75 -29.02 -7.64
C LEU A 396 14.14 -29.19 -8.24
N PRO A 397 14.40 -30.26 -9.01
CA PRO A 397 15.64 -30.41 -9.77
C PRO A 397 15.84 -29.31 -10.81
N LYS A 398 14.73 -28.79 -11.39
CA LYS A 398 14.69 -27.76 -12.39
C LYS A 398 13.30 -27.11 -12.42
N LEU A 399 13.23 -25.80 -12.59
CA LEU A 399 11.96 -25.12 -12.78
C LEU A 399 11.43 -25.26 -14.20
N PRO A 400 10.11 -25.44 -14.39
CA PRO A 400 9.49 -25.49 -15.70
C PRO A 400 9.69 -24.17 -16.45
N LYS A 401 9.86 -24.24 -17.76
CA LYS A 401 10.04 -23.07 -18.62
C LYS A 401 8.97 -23.04 -19.70
N ASN A 402 8.49 -21.84 -19.97
CA ASN A 402 7.61 -21.59 -21.10
C ASN A 402 8.39 -21.62 -22.44
N PRO A 403 7.70 -21.58 -23.61
CA PRO A 403 8.36 -21.59 -24.93
C PRO A 403 9.40 -20.49 -25.14
N ASN A 404 9.28 -19.36 -24.43
CA ASN A 404 10.22 -18.25 -24.49
C ASN A 404 11.42 -18.42 -23.54
N GLY A 405 11.59 -19.56 -22.89
CA GLY A 405 12.70 -19.86 -22.00
C GLY A 405 12.59 -19.25 -20.60
N LYS A 406 11.52 -18.50 -20.28
CA LYS A 406 11.23 -17.96 -18.95
C LYS A 406 10.57 -19.01 -18.07
N VAL A 407 10.67 -18.87 -16.74
CA VAL A 407 9.96 -19.75 -15.80
C VAL A 407 8.46 -19.71 -16.05
N ASP A 408 7.85 -20.89 -16.14
CA ASP A 408 6.40 -21.05 -16.35
C ASP A 408 5.67 -21.10 -15.01
N ARG A 409 5.20 -19.92 -14.55
CA ARG A 409 4.46 -19.78 -13.28
C ARG A 409 3.11 -20.50 -13.31
N GLN A 410 2.48 -20.63 -14.49
CA GLN A 410 1.21 -21.38 -14.61
C GLN A 410 1.43 -22.88 -14.36
N ALA A 411 2.50 -23.44 -14.93
CA ALA A 411 2.89 -24.81 -14.65
C ALA A 411 3.22 -25.03 -13.16
N LEU A 412 3.87 -24.04 -12.50
CA LEU A 412 4.16 -24.10 -11.06
C LEU A 412 2.89 -24.06 -10.21
N LEU A 413 1.89 -23.24 -10.57
CA LEU A 413 0.58 -23.22 -9.90
C LEU A 413 -0.14 -24.57 -10.06
N GLY A 414 -0.07 -25.19 -11.23
CA GLY A 414 -0.66 -26.52 -11.49
C GLY A 414 -0.08 -27.63 -10.57
N LEU A 415 1.17 -27.50 -10.10
CA LEU A 415 1.76 -28.44 -9.14
C LEU A 415 1.15 -28.36 -7.73
N LEU A 416 0.38 -27.34 -7.42
CA LEU A 416 -0.29 -27.18 -6.12
C LEU A 416 -1.69 -27.80 -6.10
N GLU A 417 -2.25 -28.12 -7.26
CA GLU A 417 -3.59 -28.70 -7.41
C GLU A 417 -3.58 -30.22 -7.50
N THR A 418 -2.37 -30.81 -7.60
CA THR A 418 -2.13 -32.28 -7.57
C THR A 418 -1.70 -32.71 -6.16
#